data_f8375e13e4876ea6377703bfc10e713b
#
_entry.id   f8375e13e4876ea6377703bfc10e713b
#
_cell.length_a   1.000
_cell.length_b   1.000
_cell.length_c   1.000
_cell.angle_alpha   90.00
_cell.angle_beta   90.00
_cell.angle_gamma   90.00
#
_symmetry.space_group_name_H-M   'P 1'
#
loop_
_entity.id
_entity.type
_entity.pdbx_description
1 polymer ?
#
loop_
_entity_poly.entity_id
_entity_poly.type
_entity_poly.pdbx_seq_one_letter_code
_entity_poly.pdbx_strand_id
1 'polypeptide(L)'
;MLKLVIGNKNYSSWSMRPWVLLTQAGIPFEEIQIWLGEPDTAAQIARHSPTGVVPVLIDTVNGAELRIWDSLAICEYVAEKFPGKALWPADVAARAQARAVSAEMHSGFSALRSNMPMNIRNRYPGKGMAEGVAADIARVATIWRECVERSGGPFLFGEFSVADAMFTPVVFRLHTYGVVLDGAAAAYAQRMLDAPALVRLAQLAQAEGHPQARYDSKYA
;
A
#
# COMPACT_ATOMS: atom_id res chain seq x y z
N MET A 1 -7.75 -21.58 -1.83
CA MET A 1 -8.24 -20.22 -1.48
C MET A 1 -7.05 -19.45 -0.95
N LEU A 2 -6.84 -18.20 -1.42
CA LEU A 2 -5.78 -17.34 -0.91
C LEU A 2 -6.05 -16.93 0.52
N LYS A 3 -5.00 -16.89 1.37
CA LYS A 3 -5.05 -16.29 2.70
C LYS A 3 -4.02 -15.18 2.76
N LEU A 4 -4.39 -14.02 3.28
CA LEU A 4 -3.48 -12.88 3.44
C LEU A 4 -3.30 -12.56 4.92
N VAL A 5 -2.09 -12.78 5.43
CA VAL A 5 -1.69 -12.43 6.79
C VAL A 5 -1.27 -10.98 6.81
N ILE A 6 -1.91 -10.18 7.65
CA ILE A 6 -1.72 -8.73 7.71
C ILE A 6 -1.55 -8.22 9.14
N GLY A 7 -0.89 -7.07 9.27
CA GLY A 7 -0.96 -6.25 10.48
C GLY A 7 -2.14 -5.28 10.48
N ASN A 8 -2.18 -4.39 11.48
CA ASN A 8 -3.22 -3.37 11.61
C ASN A 8 -3.44 -2.58 10.31
N LYS A 9 -4.67 -2.44 9.88
CA LYS A 9 -5.02 -1.65 8.68
C LYS A 9 -4.70 -0.18 8.85
N ASN A 10 -4.78 0.33 10.08
CA ASN A 10 -4.46 1.73 10.37
C ASN A 10 -2.97 2.06 10.21
N TYR A 11 -2.06 1.11 10.48
CA TYR A 11 -0.62 1.39 10.61
C TYR A 11 0.28 0.62 9.64
N SER A 12 -0.13 -0.60 9.22
CA SER A 12 0.73 -1.47 8.42
C SER A 12 0.72 -1.11 6.94
N SER A 13 1.57 -0.18 6.56
CA SER A 13 1.70 0.24 5.16
C SER A 13 2.14 -0.88 4.21
N TRP A 14 2.85 -1.88 4.70
CA TRP A 14 3.27 -3.03 3.91
C TRP A 14 2.10 -3.98 3.63
N SER A 15 1.28 -4.28 4.65
CA SER A 15 0.10 -5.14 4.50
C SER A 15 -0.98 -4.51 3.61
N MET A 16 -1.08 -3.20 3.63
CA MET A 16 -2.06 -2.45 2.84
C MET A 16 -1.95 -2.71 1.33
N ARG A 17 -0.73 -2.80 0.79
CA ARG A 17 -0.51 -2.90 -0.65
C ARG A 17 -1.20 -4.13 -1.28
N PRO A 18 -0.89 -5.36 -0.89
CA PRO A 18 -1.57 -6.54 -1.44
C PRO A 18 -3.04 -6.60 -1.03
N TRP A 19 -3.41 -6.10 0.15
CA TRP A 19 -4.80 -6.06 0.58
C TRP A 19 -5.66 -5.20 -0.35
N VAL A 20 -5.17 -4.01 -0.69
CA VAL A 20 -5.86 -3.09 -1.61
C VAL A 20 -5.89 -3.67 -3.02
N LEU A 21 -4.79 -4.26 -3.49
CA LEU A 21 -4.76 -4.89 -4.82
C LEU A 21 -5.82 -5.98 -4.96
N LEU A 22 -5.85 -6.93 -4.03
CA LEU A 22 -6.80 -8.04 -4.04
C LEU A 22 -8.26 -7.53 -3.94
N THR A 23 -8.50 -6.57 -3.05
CA THR A 23 -9.84 -6.00 -2.84
C THR A 23 -10.32 -5.24 -4.06
N GLN A 24 -9.50 -4.38 -4.64
CA GLN A 24 -9.85 -3.57 -5.83
C GLN A 24 -10.07 -4.46 -7.06
N ALA A 25 -9.28 -5.52 -7.20
CA ALA A 25 -9.43 -6.49 -8.29
C ALA A 25 -10.61 -7.47 -8.10
N GLY A 26 -11.27 -7.44 -6.95
CA GLY A 26 -12.35 -8.39 -6.63
C GLY A 26 -11.85 -9.84 -6.56
N ILE A 27 -10.63 -10.05 -6.11
CA ILE A 27 -10.05 -11.39 -5.91
C ILE A 27 -10.36 -11.82 -4.48
N PRO A 28 -11.09 -12.93 -4.26
CA PRO A 28 -11.45 -13.38 -2.93
C PRO A 28 -10.24 -13.93 -2.18
N PHE A 29 -10.14 -13.57 -0.89
CA PHE A 29 -9.13 -14.08 0.03
C PHE A 29 -9.67 -14.12 1.46
N GLU A 30 -9.12 -15.02 2.26
CA GLU A 30 -9.30 -15.05 3.72
C GLU A 30 -8.26 -14.12 4.35
N GLU A 31 -8.70 -13.27 5.28
CA GLU A 31 -7.83 -12.36 6.00
C GLU A 31 -7.42 -12.98 7.34
N ILE A 32 -6.10 -13.04 7.62
CA ILE A 32 -5.57 -13.41 8.93
C ILE A 32 -4.96 -12.15 9.55
N GLN A 33 -5.71 -11.55 10.48
CA GLN A 33 -5.31 -10.31 11.17
C GLN A 33 -4.38 -10.63 12.34
N ILE A 34 -3.22 -9.97 12.39
CA ILE A 34 -2.31 -9.98 13.54
C ILE A 34 -2.19 -8.55 14.07
N TRP A 35 -2.47 -8.37 15.36
CA TRP A 35 -2.31 -7.07 16.01
C TRP A 35 -0.83 -6.80 16.28
N LEU A 36 -0.30 -5.74 15.66
CA LEU A 36 1.10 -5.34 15.85
C LEU A 36 1.25 -4.59 17.17
N GLY A 37 2.39 -4.79 17.84
CA GLY A 37 2.70 -4.11 19.09
C GLY A 37 2.16 -4.80 20.35
N GLU A 38 1.49 -5.93 20.19
CA GLU A 38 1.06 -6.77 21.31
C GLU A 38 2.19 -7.71 21.76
N PRO A 39 2.19 -8.19 23.02
CA PRO A 39 3.25 -9.04 23.56
C PRO A 39 3.51 -10.33 22.77
N ASP A 40 2.47 -10.87 22.14
CA ASP A 40 2.52 -12.12 21.37
C ASP A 40 2.63 -11.91 19.85
N THR A 41 2.73 -10.67 19.37
CA THR A 41 2.82 -10.32 17.94
C THR A 41 3.88 -11.14 17.20
N ALA A 42 5.10 -11.20 17.75
CA ALA A 42 6.20 -11.92 17.12
C ALA A 42 5.92 -13.44 17.01
N ALA A 43 5.34 -14.04 18.04
CA ALA A 43 4.97 -15.44 18.03
C ALA A 43 3.84 -15.75 17.04
N GLN A 44 2.87 -14.84 16.91
CA GLN A 44 1.80 -14.99 15.92
C GLN A 44 2.34 -14.88 14.49
N ILE A 45 3.20 -13.89 14.22
CA ILE A 45 3.82 -13.72 12.89
C ILE A 45 4.66 -14.94 12.53
N ALA A 46 5.45 -15.47 13.45
CA ALA A 46 6.35 -16.62 13.21
C ALA A 46 5.60 -17.89 12.74
N ARG A 47 4.33 -18.03 13.05
CA ARG A 47 3.50 -19.17 12.56
C ARG A 47 3.26 -19.11 11.04
N HIS A 48 3.33 -17.93 10.44
CA HIS A 48 2.97 -17.69 9.05
C HIS A 48 4.13 -17.19 8.20
N SER A 49 5.06 -16.43 8.79
CA SER A 49 6.11 -15.71 8.09
C SER A 49 7.49 -16.31 8.37
N PRO A 50 8.24 -16.72 7.35
CA PRO A 50 9.62 -17.18 7.53
C PRO A 50 10.59 -16.03 7.85
N THR A 51 10.17 -14.78 7.62
CA THR A 51 11.00 -13.58 7.81
C THR A 51 10.63 -12.79 9.07
N GLY A 52 9.61 -13.23 9.82
CA GLY A 52 9.16 -12.54 11.03
C GLY A 52 8.40 -11.21 10.78
N VAL A 53 7.96 -10.96 9.55
CA VAL A 53 7.23 -9.73 9.19
C VAL A 53 5.96 -10.04 8.39
N VAL A 54 5.05 -9.08 8.33
CA VAL A 54 3.84 -9.08 7.49
C VAL A 54 3.98 -8.05 6.36
N PRO A 55 3.32 -8.24 5.20
CA PRO A 55 2.32 -9.27 4.87
C PRO A 55 2.94 -10.61 4.45
N VAL A 56 2.12 -11.66 4.52
CA VAL A 56 2.40 -12.96 3.88
C VAL A 56 1.14 -13.41 3.15
N LEU A 57 1.29 -13.82 1.90
CA LEU A 57 0.25 -14.51 1.16
C LEU A 57 0.48 -16.01 1.28
N ILE A 58 -0.57 -16.75 1.61
CA ILE A 58 -0.57 -18.20 1.66
C ILE A 58 -1.51 -18.71 0.56
N ASP A 59 -1.00 -19.55 -0.31
CA ASP A 59 -1.78 -20.22 -1.34
C ASP A 59 -1.58 -21.73 -1.26
N THR A 60 -2.49 -22.49 -1.86
CA THR A 60 -2.36 -23.93 -2.01
C THR A 60 -2.14 -24.23 -3.49
N VAL A 61 -0.96 -24.73 -3.82
CA VAL A 61 -0.57 -25.09 -5.18
C VAL A 61 -0.23 -26.57 -5.22
N ASN A 62 -0.91 -27.32 -6.08
CA ASN A 62 -0.71 -28.78 -6.21
C ASN A 62 -0.84 -29.55 -4.87
N GLY A 63 -1.72 -29.09 -4.00
CA GLY A 63 -1.94 -29.70 -2.69
C GLY A 63 -0.94 -29.31 -1.60
N ALA A 64 0.08 -28.51 -1.92
CA ALA A 64 1.08 -28.00 -0.98
C ALA A 64 0.87 -26.53 -0.65
N GLU A 65 1.17 -26.13 0.58
CA GLU A 65 1.13 -24.73 1.00
C GLU A 65 2.34 -23.98 0.43
N LEU A 66 2.07 -22.86 -0.27
CA LEU A 66 3.05 -21.91 -0.75
C LEU A 66 2.91 -20.61 0.04
N ARG A 67 3.99 -20.16 0.66
CA ARG A 67 4.07 -18.88 1.37
C ARG A 67 4.88 -17.89 0.56
N ILE A 68 4.29 -16.74 0.28
CA ILE A 68 4.93 -15.63 -0.43
C ILE A 68 4.98 -14.45 0.52
N TRP A 69 6.14 -13.89 0.74
CA TRP A 69 6.36 -12.70 1.56
C TRP A 69 6.95 -11.59 0.71
N ASP A 70 6.99 -10.37 1.29
CA ASP A 70 7.21 -9.11 0.63
C ASP A 70 6.00 -8.64 -0.21
N SER A 71 5.65 -7.37 -0.01
CA SER A 71 4.44 -6.81 -0.59
C SER A 71 4.47 -6.74 -2.12
N LEU A 72 5.63 -6.48 -2.72
CA LEU A 72 5.77 -6.41 -4.17
C LEU A 72 5.76 -7.81 -4.79
N ALA A 73 6.48 -8.76 -4.17
CA ALA A 73 6.48 -10.16 -4.61
C ALA A 73 5.07 -10.78 -4.54
N ILE A 74 4.30 -10.46 -3.50
CA ILE A 74 2.89 -10.88 -3.39
C ILE A 74 2.07 -10.29 -4.55
N CYS A 75 2.23 -8.99 -4.85
CA CYS A 75 1.50 -8.35 -5.94
C CYS A 75 1.87 -8.94 -7.31
N GLU A 76 3.15 -9.26 -7.54
CA GLU A 76 3.60 -9.95 -8.77
C GLU A 76 2.98 -11.35 -8.88
N TYR A 77 3.04 -12.15 -7.82
CA TYR A 77 2.42 -13.48 -7.80
C TYR A 77 0.92 -13.42 -8.11
N VAL A 78 0.20 -12.47 -7.52
CA VAL A 78 -1.23 -12.26 -7.76
C VAL A 78 -1.47 -11.89 -9.22
N ALA A 79 -0.65 -11.03 -9.81
CA ALA A 79 -0.78 -10.65 -11.21
C ALA A 79 -0.55 -11.83 -12.17
N GLU A 80 0.41 -12.69 -11.88
CA GLU A 80 0.67 -13.92 -12.67
C GLU A 80 -0.45 -14.95 -12.48
N LYS A 81 -0.94 -15.13 -11.26
CA LYS A 81 -1.99 -16.11 -10.94
C LYS A 81 -3.35 -15.73 -11.55
N PHE A 82 -3.62 -14.45 -11.71
CA PHE A 82 -4.90 -13.93 -12.22
C PHE A 82 -4.71 -13.07 -13.50
N PRO A 83 -4.19 -13.63 -14.59
CA PRO A 83 -3.84 -12.84 -15.79
C PRO A 83 -5.05 -12.09 -16.37
N GLY A 84 -6.27 -12.64 -16.23
CA GLY A 84 -7.51 -12.00 -16.69
C GLY A 84 -7.90 -10.74 -15.90
N LYS A 85 -7.21 -10.41 -14.79
CA LYS A 85 -7.44 -9.18 -14.01
C LYS A 85 -6.61 -7.99 -14.50
N ALA A 86 -5.67 -8.21 -15.44
CA ALA A 86 -4.84 -7.18 -16.06
C ALA A 86 -4.17 -6.23 -15.02
N LEU A 87 -3.60 -6.80 -13.95
CA LEU A 87 -3.02 -6.03 -12.83
C LEU A 87 -1.72 -5.31 -13.16
N TRP A 88 -1.16 -5.55 -14.35
CA TRP A 88 -0.10 -4.78 -14.97
C TRP A 88 -0.51 -4.31 -16.37
N PRO A 89 0.04 -3.19 -16.87
CA PRO A 89 -0.19 -2.76 -18.25
C PRO A 89 0.13 -3.83 -19.28
N ALA A 90 -0.69 -3.96 -20.30
CA ALA A 90 -0.45 -4.91 -21.40
C ALA A 90 0.75 -4.51 -22.27
N ASP A 91 0.94 -3.21 -22.49
CA ASP A 91 2.09 -2.68 -23.23
C ASP A 91 3.40 -2.94 -22.46
N VAL A 92 4.42 -3.40 -23.16
CA VAL A 92 5.71 -3.80 -22.55
C VAL A 92 6.44 -2.61 -21.92
N ALA A 93 6.43 -1.45 -22.60
CA ALA A 93 7.14 -0.28 -22.12
C ALA A 93 6.43 0.34 -20.91
N ALA A 94 5.10 0.44 -20.96
CA ALA A 94 4.29 0.90 -19.84
C ALA A 94 4.43 -0.05 -18.64
N ARG A 95 4.43 -1.36 -18.86
CA ARG A 95 4.63 -2.36 -17.81
C ARG A 95 6.02 -2.27 -17.17
N ALA A 96 7.07 -2.05 -17.97
CA ALA A 96 8.42 -1.85 -17.44
C ALA A 96 8.50 -0.60 -16.55
N GLN A 97 7.86 0.49 -16.97
CA GLN A 97 7.80 1.72 -16.16
C GLN A 97 6.95 1.53 -14.89
N ALA A 98 5.81 0.83 -15.00
CA ALA A 98 4.99 0.53 -13.83
C ALA A 98 5.75 -0.28 -12.77
N ARG A 99 6.55 -1.25 -13.20
CA ARG A 99 7.46 -1.99 -12.30
C ARG A 99 8.57 -1.10 -11.74
N ALA A 100 9.15 -0.22 -12.54
CA ALA A 100 10.20 0.70 -12.08
C ALA A 100 9.70 1.63 -10.98
N VAL A 101 8.56 2.31 -11.17
CA VAL A 101 8.01 3.21 -10.13
C VAL A 101 7.51 2.43 -8.91
N SER A 102 7.03 1.20 -9.08
CA SER A 102 6.67 0.32 -7.98
C SER A 102 7.87 -0.08 -7.14
N ALA A 103 8.98 -0.43 -7.77
CA ALA A 103 10.25 -0.75 -7.11
C ALA A 103 10.86 0.49 -6.41
N GLU A 104 10.78 1.67 -7.04
CA GLU A 104 11.20 2.94 -6.42
C GLU A 104 10.38 3.23 -5.16
N MET A 105 9.04 3.03 -5.20
CA MET A 105 8.21 3.16 -4.00
C MET A 105 8.54 2.11 -2.94
N HIS A 106 8.87 0.90 -3.35
CA HIS A 106 9.19 -0.20 -2.45
C HIS A 106 10.46 0.07 -1.64
N SER A 107 11.51 0.55 -2.27
CA SER A 107 12.85 0.73 -1.67
C SER A 107 13.16 2.16 -1.24
N GLY A 108 12.49 3.16 -1.83
CA GLY A 108 12.79 4.58 -1.65
C GLY A 108 11.94 5.32 -0.61
N PHE A 109 12.02 6.66 -0.68
CA PHE A 109 11.21 7.61 0.11
C PHE A 109 11.37 7.40 1.62
N SER A 110 12.59 7.18 2.08
CA SER A 110 12.89 6.86 3.48
C SER A 110 12.58 8.03 4.42
N ALA A 111 12.83 9.27 4.00
CA ALA A 111 12.54 10.46 4.79
C ALA A 111 11.02 10.62 5.00
N LEU A 112 10.23 10.51 3.93
CA LEU A 112 8.77 10.54 4.00
C LEU A 112 8.23 9.42 4.90
N ARG A 113 8.70 8.20 4.72
CA ARG A 113 8.20 7.02 5.45
C ARG A 113 8.52 7.09 6.94
N SER A 114 9.68 7.60 7.32
CA SER A 114 10.12 7.70 8.71
C SER A 114 9.45 8.86 9.46
N ASN A 115 9.26 10.00 8.79
CA ASN A 115 8.76 11.21 9.41
C ASN A 115 7.23 11.37 9.29
N MET A 116 6.62 10.75 8.29
CA MET A 116 5.17 10.69 8.11
C MET A 116 4.69 9.23 8.18
N PRO A 117 4.75 8.54 9.34
CA PRO A 117 4.26 7.18 9.47
C PRO A 117 2.77 7.10 9.14
N MET A 118 2.36 5.94 8.59
CA MET A 118 0.96 5.75 8.22
C MET A 118 0.08 5.68 9.47
N ASN A 119 -0.96 6.50 9.46
CA ASN A 119 -2.03 6.51 10.46
C ASN A 119 -3.31 7.05 9.79
N ILE A 120 -4.20 6.16 9.38
CA ILE A 120 -5.38 6.52 8.59
C ILE A 120 -6.40 7.28 9.43
N ARG A 121 -6.53 6.93 10.72
CA ARG A 121 -7.52 7.51 11.63
C ARG A 121 -7.26 8.95 11.97
N ASN A 122 -5.98 9.30 12.17
CA ASN A 122 -5.61 10.59 12.71
C ASN A 122 -5.30 11.62 11.61
N ARG A 123 -5.30 12.88 12.00
CA ARG A 123 -4.92 14.02 11.16
C ARG A 123 -3.86 14.83 11.87
N TYR A 124 -2.74 15.06 11.18
CA TYR A 124 -1.57 15.78 11.67
C TYR A 124 -1.12 16.87 10.68
N PRO A 125 -2.01 17.81 10.30
CA PRO A 125 -1.67 18.81 9.27
C PRO A 125 -0.43 19.61 9.66
N GLY A 126 0.49 19.75 8.71
CA GLY A 126 1.74 20.49 8.87
C GLY A 126 2.82 19.78 9.69
N LYS A 127 2.56 18.58 10.22
CA LYS A 127 3.55 17.79 10.94
C LYS A 127 4.39 16.91 10.02
N GLY A 128 5.50 16.40 10.52
CA GLY A 128 6.34 15.41 9.82
C GLY A 128 7.24 15.98 8.72
N MET A 129 7.27 17.28 8.51
CA MET A 129 8.15 17.96 7.53
C MET A 129 9.58 18.08 8.11
N ALA A 130 10.35 17.02 7.94
CA ALA A 130 11.77 16.98 8.31
C ALA A 130 12.66 17.03 7.06
N GLU A 131 13.98 17.05 7.27
CA GLU A 131 14.95 17.01 6.16
C GLU A 131 14.69 15.83 5.22
N GLY A 132 14.74 16.08 3.91
CA GLY A 132 14.49 15.09 2.87
C GLY A 132 13.01 14.84 2.53
N VAL A 133 12.05 15.15 3.43
CA VAL A 133 10.63 14.85 3.20
C VAL A 133 10.07 15.64 2.02
N ALA A 134 10.41 16.92 1.90
CA ALA A 134 9.95 17.75 0.78
C ALA A 134 10.47 17.21 -0.57
N ALA A 135 11.70 16.73 -0.62
CA ALA A 135 12.27 16.12 -1.82
C ALA A 135 11.54 14.81 -2.18
N ASP A 136 11.26 13.95 -1.19
CA ASP A 136 10.49 12.72 -1.40
C ASP A 136 9.09 13.02 -1.92
N ILE A 137 8.38 14.01 -1.35
CA ILE A 137 7.05 14.44 -1.80
C ILE A 137 7.10 14.96 -3.24
N ALA A 138 8.07 15.81 -3.57
CA ALA A 138 8.23 16.36 -4.91
C ALA A 138 8.49 15.24 -5.94
N ARG A 139 9.31 14.24 -5.60
CA ARG A 139 9.55 13.09 -6.47
C ARG A 139 8.28 12.26 -6.67
N VAL A 140 7.54 11.97 -5.61
CA VAL A 140 6.24 11.28 -5.69
C VAL A 140 5.26 12.04 -6.59
N ALA A 141 5.11 13.35 -6.39
CA ALA A 141 4.23 14.18 -7.20
C ALA A 141 4.62 14.17 -8.69
N THR A 142 5.93 14.20 -8.96
CA THR A 142 6.45 14.09 -10.34
C THR A 142 6.11 12.74 -10.97
N ILE A 143 6.32 11.62 -10.25
CA ILE A 143 5.96 10.28 -10.74
C ILE A 143 4.45 10.22 -11.06
N TRP A 144 3.60 10.67 -10.14
CA TRP A 144 2.17 10.62 -10.33
C TRP A 144 1.71 11.45 -11.52
N ARG A 145 2.20 12.69 -11.61
CA ARG A 145 1.89 13.58 -12.75
C ARG A 145 2.30 12.96 -14.08
N GLU A 146 3.55 12.56 -14.21
CA GLU A 146 4.09 12.03 -15.47
C GLU A 146 3.39 10.73 -15.91
N CYS A 147 3.10 9.84 -14.97
CA CYS A 147 2.41 8.58 -15.27
C CYS A 147 0.97 8.82 -15.72
N VAL A 148 0.21 9.66 -15.00
CA VAL A 148 -1.19 9.96 -15.33
C VAL A 148 -1.29 10.73 -16.65
N GLU A 149 -0.46 11.74 -16.87
CA GLU A 149 -0.44 12.51 -18.13
C GLU A 149 -0.10 11.62 -19.33
N ARG A 150 0.87 10.73 -19.18
CA ARG A 150 1.27 9.80 -20.25
C ARG A 150 0.21 8.74 -20.56
N SER A 151 -0.42 8.18 -19.53
CA SER A 151 -1.45 7.15 -19.71
C SER A 151 -2.77 7.71 -20.19
N GLY A 152 -3.06 8.98 -19.89
CA GLY A 152 -4.34 9.63 -20.14
C GLY A 152 -5.51 9.06 -19.35
N GLY A 153 -5.23 8.14 -18.43
CA GLY A 153 -6.26 7.43 -17.68
C GLY A 153 -6.44 7.92 -16.25
N PRO A 154 -7.40 7.32 -15.52
CA PRO A 154 -7.70 7.71 -14.16
C PRO A 154 -6.63 7.30 -13.15
N PHE A 155 -5.85 6.28 -13.42
CA PHE A 155 -4.79 5.77 -12.55
C PHE A 155 -3.42 5.90 -13.23
N LEU A 156 -2.34 5.52 -12.54
CA LEU A 156 -0.98 5.79 -13.00
C LEU A 156 -0.69 5.24 -14.41
N PHE A 157 -1.29 4.11 -14.75
CA PHE A 157 -1.09 3.46 -16.06
C PHE A 157 -2.44 3.16 -16.77
N GLY A 158 -3.41 4.04 -16.64
CA GLY A 158 -4.73 3.91 -17.20
C GLY A 158 -5.72 3.31 -16.20
N GLU A 159 -5.80 1.99 -16.12
CA GLU A 159 -6.59 1.29 -15.13
C GLU A 159 -5.82 1.05 -13.83
N PHE A 160 -6.55 0.75 -12.72
CA PHE A 160 -5.93 0.44 -11.44
C PHE A 160 -5.00 -0.78 -11.54
N SER A 161 -3.78 -0.64 -11.08
CA SER A 161 -2.72 -1.63 -11.22
C SER A 161 -1.95 -1.85 -9.93
N VAL A 162 -0.96 -2.75 -9.97
CA VAL A 162 0.00 -2.94 -8.88
C VAL A 162 0.71 -1.62 -8.53
N ALA A 163 1.02 -0.77 -9.52
CA ALA A 163 1.65 0.52 -9.24
C ALA A 163 0.81 1.39 -8.30
N ASP A 164 -0.50 1.47 -8.52
CA ASP A 164 -1.42 2.22 -7.67
C ASP A 164 -1.50 1.62 -6.27
N ALA A 165 -1.57 0.30 -6.17
CA ALA A 165 -1.55 -0.41 -4.90
C ALA A 165 -0.27 -0.13 -4.09
N MET A 166 0.89 -0.05 -4.76
CA MET A 166 2.18 0.26 -4.13
C MET A 166 2.23 1.69 -3.58
N PHE A 167 1.59 2.66 -4.24
CA PHE A 167 1.53 4.04 -3.78
C PHE A 167 0.40 4.33 -2.79
N THR A 168 -0.54 3.42 -2.56
CA THR A 168 -1.65 3.61 -1.61
C THR A 168 -1.21 4.13 -0.23
N PRO A 169 -0.14 3.58 0.42
CA PRO A 169 0.30 4.11 1.72
C PRO A 169 0.77 5.56 1.65
N VAL A 170 1.29 6.01 0.52
CA VAL A 170 1.71 7.40 0.33
C VAL A 170 0.50 8.32 0.26
N VAL A 171 -0.53 7.93 -0.47
CA VAL A 171 -1.80 8.68 -0.55
C VAL A 171 -2.35 8.94 0.86
N PHE A 172 -2.44 7.91 1.71
CA PHE A 172 -2.90 8.09 3.08
C PHE A 172 -1.96 8.94 3.93
N ARG A 173 -0.63 8.82 3.76
CA ARG A 173 0.33 9.71 4.46
C ARG A 173 0.08 11.16 4.09
N LEU A 174 0.06 11.50 2.80
CA LEU A 174 -0.15 12.88 2.36
C LEU A 174 -1.47 13.43 2.88
N HIS A 175 -2.54 12.62 2.86
CA HIS A 175 -3.84 13.00 3.42
C HIS A 175 -3.78 13.22 4.95
N THR A 176 -3.15 12.31 5.70
CA THR A 176 -3.02 12.41 7.17
C THR A 176 -2.26 13.66 7.58
N TYR A 177 -1.19 14.01 6.86
CA TYR A 177 -0.33 15.14 7.20
C TYR A 177 -0.74 16.45 6.53
N GLY A 178 -1.85 16.46 5.80
CA GLY A 178 -2.39 17.67 5.16
C GLY A 178 -1.49 18.22 4.07
N VAL A 179 -0.74 17.36 3.37
CA VAL A 179 0.12 17.78 2.25
C VAL A 179 -0.75 18.16 1.07
N VAL A 180 -0.59 19.39 0.60
CA VAL A 180 -1.29 19.92 -0.56
C VAL A 180 -0.47 19.62 -1.82
N LEU A 181 -1.09 18.94 -2.76
CA LEU A 181 -0.58 18.71 -4.11
C LEU A 181 -1.35 19.58 -5.09
N ASP A 182 -0.86 19.71 -6.31
CA ASP A 182 -1.49 20.43 -7.40
C ASP A 182 -1.68 19.55 -8.66
N GLY A 183 -2.42 20.09 -9.63
CA GLY A 183 -2.59 19.52 -10.96
C GLY A 183 -2.99 18.03 -10.97
N ALA A 184 -2.38 17.29 -11.88
CA ALA A 184 -2.68 15.87 -12.09
C ALA A 184 -2.34 15.00 -10.86
N ALA A 185 -1.33 15.36 -10.08
CA ALA A 185 -0.96 14.64 -8.87
C ALA A 185 -2.04 14.76 -7.78
N ALA A 186 -2.61 15.96 -7.60
CA ALA A 186 -3.73 16.18 -6.68
C ALA A 186 -4.98 15.41 -7.11
N ALA A 187 -5.31 15.46 -8.40
CA ALA A 187 -6.46 14.76 -8.97
C ALA A 187 -6.31 13.23 -8.80
N TYR A 188 -5.11 12.70 -9.00
CA TYR A 188 -4.81 11.29 -8.77
C TYR A 188 -4.96 10.91 -7.29
N ALA A 189 -4.36 11.68 -6.38
CA ALA A 189 -4.45 11.42 -4.94
C ALA A 189 -5.91 11.38 -4.47
N GLN A 190 -6.74 12.31 -4.92
CA GLN A 190 -8.16 12.32 -4.59
C GLN A 190 -8.88 11.10 -5.15
N ARG A 191 -8.63 10.75 -6.40
CA ARG A 191 -9.23 9.57 -7.04
C ARG A 191 -8.85 8.28 -6.32
N MET A 192 -7.60 8.18 -5.86
CA MET A 192 -7.18 7.04 -5.04
C MET A 192 -7.97 6.98 -3.73
N LEU A 193 -8.14 8.10 -3.02
CA LEU A 193 -8.93 8.15 -1.78
C LEU A 193 -10.39 7.75 -2.00
N ASP A 194 -10.94 8.03 -3.19
CA ASP A 194 -12.32 7.70 -3.57
C ASP A 194 -12.45 6.26 -4.11
N ALA A 195 -11.36 5.56 -4.36
CA ALA A 195 -11.40 4.19 -4.86
C ALA A 195 -12.05 3.25 -3.84
N PRO A 196 -12.96 2.34 -4.28
CA PRO A 196 -13.75 1.50 -3.37
C PRO A 196 -12.92 0.72 -2.34
N ALA A 197 -11.76 0.18 -2.74
CA ALA A 197 -10.89 -0.55 -1.82
C ALA A 197 -10.29 0.37 -0.74
N LEU A 198 -9.91 1.62 -1.08
CA LEU A 198 -9.35 2.58 -0.14
C LEU A 198 -10.41 3.10 0.82
N VAL A 199 -11.62 3.39 0.32
CA VAL A 199 -12.76 3.77 1.17
C VAL A 199 -13.06 2.67 2.18
N ARG A 200 -13.15 1.40 1.73
CA ARG A 200 -13.37 0.26 2.60
C ARG A 200 -12.24 0.10 3.62
N LEU A 201 -10.98 0.24 3.20
CA LEU A 201 -9.82 0.15 4.10
C LEU A 201 -9.88 1.22 5.18
N ALA A 202 -10.21 2.47 4.82
CA ALA A 202 -10.34 3.58 5.77
C ALA A 202 -11.43 3.31 6.81
N GLN A 203 -12.59 2.80 6.39
CA GLN A 203 -13.67 2.41 7.30
C GLN A 203 -13.23 1.31 8.29
N LEU A 204 -12.55 0.28 7.79
CA LEU A 204 -12.03 -0.81 8.63
C LEU A 204 -10.94 -0.30 9.59
N ALA A 205 -10.05 0.57 9.14
CA ALA A 205 -9.01 1.18 9.99
C ALA A 205 -9.63 2.06 11.10
N GLN A 206 -10.71 2.78 10.81
CA GLN A 206 -11.45 3.55 11.82
C GLN A 206 -12.07 2.64 12.89
N ALA A 207 -12.52 1.46 12.53
CA ALA A 207 -13.14 0.51 13.43
C ALA A 207 -12.14 -0.32 14.25
N GLU A 208 -10.85 -0.30 13.92
CA GLU A 208 -9.82 -1.03 14.69
C GLU A 208 -9.67 -0.49 16.11
N GLY A 209 -9.84 -1.35 17.12
CA GLY A 209 -9.75 -1.02 18.54
C GLY A 209 -8.34 -1.15 19.16
N HIS A 210 -7.28 -1.25 18.36
CA HIS A 210 -5.90 -1.47 18.81
C HIS A 210 -5.01 -0.25 18.53
N PRO A 211 -5.01 0.77 19.43
CA PRO A 211 -4.17 1.95 19.28
C PRO A 211 -2.69 1.60 19.45
N GLN A 212 -1.82 2.32 18.72
CA GLN A 212 -0.37 2.15 18.81
C GLN A 212 0.26 3.47 19.28
N ALA A 213 0.58 3.56 20.56
CA ALA A 213 1.11 4.79 21.18
C ALA A 213 2.28 5.40 20.38
N ARG A 214 3.20 4.58 19.86
CA ARG A 214 4.34 5.06 19.06
C ARG A 214 3.96 5.83 17.80
N TYR A 215 2.75 5.58 17.25
CA TYR A 215 2.24 6.29 16.08
C TYR A 215 1.23 7.38 16.46
N ASP A 216 0.39 7.10 17.43
CA ASP A 216 -0.71 7.99 17.80
C ASP A 216 -0.21 9.21 18.59
N SER A 217 0.83 9.04 19.43
CA SER A 217 1.41 10.14 20.22
C SER A 217 2.57 10.87 19.54
N LYS A 218 3.01 10.41 18.36
CA LYS A 218 4.19 11.01 17.70
C LYS A 218 4.00 12.50 17.41
N TYR A 219 2.76 12.92 17.12
CA TYR A 219 2.42 14.30 16.76
C TYR A 219 1.14 14.79 17.46
N ALA A 220 0.70 14.07 18.50
CA ALA A 220 -0.43 14.47 19.33
C ALA A 220 -0.09 15.69 20.19
#